data_4f10481076ebcbdef7589d0b0b6711a9
#
_entry.id   4f10481076ebcbdef7589d0b0b6711a9
#
_cell.length_a   1.000
_cell.length_b   1.000
_cell.length_c   1.000
_cell.angle_alpha   90.00
_cell.angle_beta   90.00
_cell.angle_gamma   90.00
#
_symmetry.space_group_name_H-M   'P 1'
#
loop_
_entity.id
_entity.type
_entity.pdbx_description
1 polymer ?
#
loop_
_entity_poly.entity_id
_entity_poly.type
_entity_poly.pdbx_seq_one_letter_code
_entity_poly.pdbx_strand_id
1 'polypeptide(L)'
;ASLHEVCPEHADPAERADRIRGEQFAERLRDDLRQERWLYDFMLAYHSDVRDSARAATAALEGRTPLSNHDLLVQAYRATQYREGARRRATYDELVSTGSLGLIADQRMLGAAAQLYRIRTIDNLVLESLQSPYRREFRMSVDSDVQRQLARACGDRYIRPGDYAGMGEVLGFPCKIELPPAAIDAAAEGLRSNPALLRALRLRLADLETRMVDFTGNNREVFQALHEVTGDPP
;
A
#
# COMPACT_ATOMS: atom_id res chain seq x y z
N ALA A 1 -53.87 23.39 -25.00
CA ALA A 1 -53.01 22.93 -23.93
C ALA A 1 -51.66 23.62 -24.09
N SER A 2 -51.41 24.66 -23.29
CA SER A 2 -50.17 25.42 -23.29
C SER A 2 -49.10 24.64 -22.51
N LEU A 3 -48.02 24.26 -23.18
CA LEU A 3 -46.78 23.82 -22.55
C LEU A 3 -46.10 25.06 -21.96
N HIS A 4 -46.10 25.19 -20.64
CA HIS A 4 -45.21 26.12 -19.96
C HIS A 4 -43.76 25.60 -20.11
N GLU A 5 -43.04 26.19 -21.01
CA GLU A 5 -41.58 26.16 -21.00
C GLU A 5 -41.11 26.84 -19.70
N VAL A 6 -40.64 26.05 -18.75
CA VAL A 6 -39.99 26.56 -17.55
C VAL A 6 -38.62 27.09 -17.98
N CYS A 7 -38.50 28.43 -18.08
CA CYS A 7 -37.21 29.08 -18.31
C CYS A 7 -36.24 28.74 -17.17
N PRO A 8 -34.98 28.32 -17.47
CA PRO A 8 -34.00 27.93 -16.46
C PRO A 8 -33.38 29.10 -15.67
N GLU A 9 -33.88 30.32 -15.82
CA GLU A 9 -33.30 31.54 -15.24
C GLU A 9 -33.76 31.90 -13.81
N HIS A 10 -34.61 31.11 -13.18
CA HIS A 10 -35.19 31.42 -11.85
C HIS A 10 -34.81 30.40 -10.76
N ALA A 11 -33.61 29.80 -10.82
CA ALA A 11 -33.14 29.01 -9.68
C ALA A 11 -32.89 29.93 -8.49
N ASP A 12 -33.46 29.59 -7.32
CA ASP A 12 -33.24 30.27 -6.05
C ASP A 12 -31.73 30.50 -5.81
N PRO A 13 -31.31 31.72 -5.43
CA PRO A 13 -29.92 31.99 -5.07
C PRO A 13 -29.33 30.97 -4.06
N ALA A 14 -30.13 30.46 -3.14
CA ALA A 14 -29.72 29.43 -2.19
C ALA A 14 -29.47 28.08 -2.88
N GLU A 15 -30.35 27.64 -3.80
CA GLU A 15 -30.15 26.41 -4.58
C GLU A 15 -28.93 26.49 -5.49
N ARG A 16 -28.67 27.68 -6.06
CA ARG A 16 -27.46 27.92 -6.85
C ARG A 16 -26.20 27.81 -6.01
N ALA A 17 -26.21 28.42 -4.80
CA ALA A 17 -25.07 28.35 -3.87
C ALA A 17 -24.79 26.90 -3.42
N ASP A 18 -25.86 26.14 -3.11
CA ASP A 18 -25.71 24.72 -2.72
C ASP A 18 -25.19 23.86 -3.85
N ARG A 19 -25.62 24.11 -5.10
CA ARG A 19 -25.08 23.40 -6.27
C ARG A 19 -23.58 23.68 -6.46
N ILE A 20 -23.17 24.95 -6.40
CA ILE A 20 -21.75 25.33 -6.54
C ILE A 20 -20.93 24.67 -5.44
N ARG A 21 -21.41 24.69 -4.20
CA ARG A 21 -20.74 24.04 -3.07
C ARG A 21 -20.64 22.53 -3.27
N GLY A 22 -21.70 21.89 -3.78
CA GLY A 22 -21.73 20.47 -4.11
C GLY A 22 -20.73 20.10 -5.20
N GLU A 23 -20.60 20.90 -6.25
CA GLU A 23 -19.61 20.72 -7.32
C GLU A 23 -18.17 20.81 -6.79
N GLN A 24 -17.87 21.79 -5.91
CA GLN A 24 -16.57 21.94 -5.28
C GLN A 24 -16.22 20.74 -4.37
N PHE A 25 -17.16 20.27 -3.58
CA PHE A 25 -16.97 19.07 -2.77
C PHE A 25 -16.76 17.83 -3.64
N ALA A 26 -17.52 17.68 -4.73
CA ALA A 26 -17.40 16.56 -5.64
C ALA A 26 -16.00 16.50 -6.30
N GLU A 27 -15.46 17.66 -6.69
CA GLU A 27 -14.10 17.76 -7.24
C GLU A 27 -13.05 17.36 -6.21
N ARG A 28 -13.11 17.94 -5.00
CA ARG A 28 -12.19 17.60 -3.90
C ARG A 28 -12.26 16.12 -3.52
N LEU A 29 -13.46 15.55 -3.42
CA LEU A 29 -13.64 14.13 -3.11
C LEU A 29 -13.06 13.24 -4.21
N ARG A 30 -13.25 13.61 -5.47
CA ARG A 30 -12.68 12.86 -6.60
C ARG A 30 -11.14 12.87 -6.56
N ASP A 31 -10.54 14.00 -6.18
CA ASP A 31 -9.09 14.10 -6.04
C ASP A 31 -8.57 13.27 -4.85
N ASP A 32 -9.27 13.28 -3.71
CA ASP A 32 -8.96 12.40 -2.59
C ASP A 32 -9.04 10.92 -3.01
N LEU A 33 -10.08 10.52 -3.75
CA LEU A 33 -10.25 9.14 -4.23
C LEU A 33 -9.18 8.73 -5.25
N ARG A 34 -8.71 9.63 -6.11
CA ARG A 34 -7.58 9.35 -7.02
C ARG A 34 -6.29 9.07 -6.25
N GLN A 35 -6.04 9.83 -5.17
CA GLN A 35 -4.88 9.61 -4.32
C GLN A 35 -5.01 8.32 -3.49
N GLU A 36 -6.19 7.99 -3.02
CA GLU A 36 -6.47 6.70 -2.36
C GLU A 36 -6.27 5.52 -3.31
N ARG A 37 -6.70 5.64 -4.58
CA ARG A 37 -6.46 4.63 -5.59
C ARG A 37 -4.97 4.40 -5.81
N TRP A 38 -4.21 5.49 -6.02
CA TRP A 38 -2.75 5.39 -6.16
C TRP A 38 -2.12 4.71 -4.93
N LEU A 39 -2.50 5.14 -3.73
CA LEU A 39 -2.00 4.53 -2.49
C LEU A 39 -2.29 3.03 -2.45
N TYR A 40 -3.48 2.63 -2.83
CA TYR A 40 -3.88 1.23 -2.84
C TYR A 40 -3.06 0.40 -3.83
N ASP A 41 -2.96 0.85 -5.08
CA ASP A 41 -2.19 0.19 -6.13
C ASP A 41 -0.70 0.09 -5.74
N PHE A 42 -0.17 1.17 -5.15
CA PHE A 42 1.18 1.21 -4.61
C PHE A 42 1.39 0.20 -3.47
N MET A 43 0.49 0.15 -2.49
CA MET A 43 0.59 -0.79 -1.36
C MET A 43 0.51 -2.24 -1.83
N LEU A 44 -0.34 -2.53 -2.82
CA LEU A 44 -0.42 -3.85 -3.43
C LEU A 44 0.89 -4.24 -4.13
N ALA A 45 1.44 -3.38 -4.97
CA ALA A 45 2.70 -3.63 -5.68
C ALA A 45 3.87 -3.81 -4.70
N TYR A 46 4.04 -2.88 -3.77
CA TYR A 46 5.11 -2.90 -2.78
C TYR A 46 5.09 -4.16 -1.89
N HIS A 47 3.92 -4.50 -1.35
CA HIS A 47 3.82 -5.68 -0.48
C HIS A 47 3.83 -7.00 -1.26
N SER A 48 3.56 -6.98 -2.55
CA SER A 48 3.85 -8.12 -3.43
C SER A 48 5.36 -8.39 -3.52
N ASP A 49 6.19 -7.35 -3.67
CA ASP A 49 7.65 -7.48 -3.65
C ASP A 49 8.16 -7.98 -2.28
N VAL A 50 7.59 -7.47 -1.18
CA VAL A 50 7.93 -7.93 0.19
C VAL A 50 7.56 -9.41 0.37
N ARG A 51 6.37 -9.83 -0.08
CA ARG A 51 5.91 -11.23 -0.05
C ARG A 51 6.83 -12.14 -0.88
N ASP A 52 7.18 -11.72 -2.07
CA ASP A 52 8.02 -12.51 -2.98
C ASP A 52 9.44 -12.65 -2.41
N SER A 53 9.95 -11.60 -1.78
CA SER A 53 11.20 -11.66 -1.02
C SER A 53 11.12 -12.62 0.18
N ALA A 54 10.02 -12.58 0.93
CA ALA A 54 9.78 -13.52 2.04
C ALA A 54 9.70 -14.97 1.55
N ARG A 55 9.03 -15.19 0.41
CA ARG A 55 8.92 -16.52 -0.22
C ARG A 55 10.29 -17.03 -0.66
N ALA A 56 11.10 -16.20 -1.34
CA ALA A 56 12.44 -16.56 -1.80
C ALA A 56 13.38 -16.89 -0.62
N ALA A 57 13.41 -16.04 0.41
CA ALA A 57 14.21 -16.26 1.61
C ALA A 57 13.77 -17.53 2.37
N THR A 58 12.44 -17.76 2.50
CA THR A 58 11.90 -18.97 3.13
C THR A 58 12.35 -20.23 2.37
N ALA A 59 12.19 -20.23 1.04
CA ALA A 59 12.58 -21.37 0.20
C ALA A 59 14.09 -21.67 0.30
N ALA A 60 14.93 -20.64 0.37
CA ALA A 60 16.37 -20.79 0.52
C ALA A 60 16.76 -21.34 1.90
N LEU A 61 16.17 -20.82 2.98
CA LEU A 61 16.43 -21.28 4.35
C LEU A 61 15.90 -22.70 4.61
N GLU A 62 14.88 -23.13 3.86
CA GLU A 62 14.37 -24.52 3.88
C GLU A 62 15.13 -25.46 2.95
N GLY A 63 16.16 -25.00 2.25
CA GLY A 63 16.95 -25.81 1.32
C GLY A 63 16.24 -26.20 0.03
N ARG A 64 15.08 -25.60 -0.29
CA ARG A 64 14.29 -25.90 -1.48
C ARG A 64 14.82 -25.23 -2.76
N THR A 65 15.29 -23.98 -2.62
CA THR A 65 15.82 -23.20 -3.74
C THR A 65 17.06 -22.44 -3.27
N PRO A 66 18.28 -22.79 -3.74
CA PRO A 66 19.49 -22.16 -3.27
C PRO A 66 19.55 -20.69 -3.74
N LEU A 67 20.00 -19.81 -2.85
CA LEU A 67 20.39 -18.44 -3.15
C LEU A 67 21.86 -18.24 -2.81
N SER A 68 22.52 -17.31 -3.50
CA SER A 68 23.83 -16.82 -3.07
C SER A 68 23.71 -16.20 -1.67
N ASN A 69 24.83 -16.10 -0.93
CA ASN A 69 24.83 -15.46 0.39
C ASN A 69 24.40 -14.00 0.32
N HIS A 70 24.82 -13.28 -0.72
CA HIS A 70 24.37 -11.93 -1.02
C HIS A 70 22.85 -11.87 -1.22
N ASP A 71 22.32 -12.70 -2.11
CA ASP A 71 20.89 -12.67 -2.44
C ASP A 71 20.03 -13.12 -1.26
N LEU A 72 20.47 -14.10 -0.47
CA LEU A 72 19.79 -14.48 0.76
C LEU A 72 19.65 -13.30 1.72
N LEU A 73 20.72 -12.53 1.94
CA LEU A 73 20.69 -11.35 2.80
C LEU A 73 19.75 -10.28 2.26
N VAL A 74 19.78 -10.03 0.94
CA VAL A 74 18.88 -9.06 0.29
C VAL A 74 17.42 -9.46 0.44
N GLN A 75 17.09 -10.72 0.12
CA GLN A 75 15.70 -11.20 0.22
C GLN A 75 15.23 -11.25 1.67
N ALA A 76 16.06 -11.71 2.60
CA ALA A 76 15.74 -11.71 4.02
C ALA A 76 15.52 -10.28 4.56
N TYR A 77 16.33 -9.31 4.15
CA TYR A 77 16.15 -7.91 4.51
C TYR A 77 14.86 -7.34 3.93
N ARG A 78 14.58 -7.52 2.63
CA ARG A 78 13.38 -7.03 1.96
C ARG A 78 12.09 -7.59 2.56
N ALA A 79 12.11 -8.83 3.02
CA ALA A 79 11.01 -9.44 3.76
C ALA A 79 10.66 -8.72 5.09
N THR A 80 11.61 -7.93 5.65
CA THR A 80 11.36 -7.10 6.85
C THR A 80 10.68 -5.78 6.54
N GLN A 81 10.61 -5.37 5.27
CA GLN A 81 10.18 -4.03 4.90
C GLN A 81 8.67 -3.85 5.06
N TYR A 82 8.27 -2.60 5.28
CA TYR A 82 6.88 -2.16 5.30
C TYR A 82 6.83 -0.68 4.89
N ARG A 83 5.69 -0.26 4.40
CA ARG A 83 5.47 1.13 4.00
C ARG A 83 4.19 1.64 4.64
N GLU A 84 4.24 2.85 5.15
CA GLU A 84 3.07 3.59 5.60
C GLU A 84 2.54 4.45 4.46
N GLY A 85 1.24 4.74 4.48
CA GLY A 85 0.60 5.63 3.52
C GLY A 85 -0.41 6.53 4.21
N ALA A 86 -0.35 7.83 3.93
CA ALA A 86 -1.31 8.79 4.45
C ALA A 86 -2.64 8.65 3.71
N ARG A 87 -3.71 8.30 4.44
CA ARG A 87 -5.08 8.20 3.92
C ARG A 87 -5.61 9.59 3.56
N ARG A 88 -6.30 9.69 2.44
CA ARG A 88 -6.92 10.93 1.93
C ARG A 88 -8.43 10.88 2.12
N ARG A 89 -8.90 11.16 3.33
CA ARG A 89 -10.33 11.10 3.69
C ARG A 89 -10.93 12.41 4.20
N ALA A 90 -10.15 13.49 4.19
CA ALA A 90 -10.54 14.76 4.81
C ALA A 90 -11.83 15.32 4.23
N THR A 91 -12.02 15.28 2.90
CA THR A 91 -13.25 15.77 2.25
C THR A 91 -14.44 14.91 2.63
N TYR A 92 -14.31 13.59 2.68
CA TYR A 92 -15.39 12.70 3.09
C TYR A 92 -15.80 12.93 4.55
N ASP A 93 -14.82 13.06 5.45
CA ASP A 93 -15.07 13.33 6.87
C ASP A 93 -15.73 14.70 7.08
N GLU A 94 -15.35 15.71 6.30
CA GLU A 94 -16.01 17.03 6.30
C GLU A 94 -17.48 16.93 5.84
N LEU A 95 -17.74 16.23 4.74
CA LEU A 95 -19.10 15.99 4.23
C LEU A 95 -19.98 15.26 5.25
N VAL A 96 -19.44 14.26 5.94
CA VAL A 96 -20.16 13.52 6.98
C VAL A 96 -20.42 14.41 8.19
N SER A 97 -19.41 15.11 8.70
CA SER A 97 -19.50 15.91 9.93
C SER A 97 -20.41 17.13 9.78
N THR A 98 -20.51 17.70 8.58
CA THR A 98 -21.36 18.87 8.27
C THR A 98 -22.75 18.48 7.76
N GLY A 99 -23.03 17.17 7.58
CA GLY A 99 -24.31 16.72 6.99
C GLY A 99 -24.47 17.07 5.51
N SER A 100 -23.35 17.36 4.80
CA SER A 100 -23.34 17.86 3.42
C SER A 100 -23.30 16.78 2.35
N LEU A 101 -23.38 15.49 2.71
CA LEU A 101 -23.36 14.37 1.74
C LEU A 101 -24.42 14.52 0.65
N GLY A 102 -25.61 15.07 0.99
CA GLY A 102 -26.70 15.30 0.05
C GLY A 102 -26.39 16.33 -1.05
N LEU A 103 -25.34 17.13 -0.92
CA LEU A 103 -24.92 18.10 -1.95
C LEU A 103 -24.19 17.41 -3.13
N ILE A 104 -23.69 16.17 -2.94
CA ILE A 104 -22.98 15.42 -3.98
C ILE A 104 -24.01 14.72 -4.87
N ALA A 105 -24.10 15.12 -6.12
CA ALA A 105 -25.01 14.50 -7.10
C ALA A 105 -24.55 13.09 -7.53
N ASP A 106 -23.23 12.85 -7.58
CA ASP A 106 -22.66 11.56 -7.99
C ASP A 106 -22.75 10.52 -6.86
N GLN A 107 -23.84 9.77 -6.86
CA GLN A 107 -24.11 8.74 -5.85
C GLN A 107 -23.16 7.53 -5.96
N ARG A 108 -22.60 7.25 -7.14
CA ARG A 108 -21.60 6.17 -7.32
C ARG A 108 -20.31 6.54 -6.61
N MET A 109 -19.85 7.77 -6.78
CA MET A 109 -18.67 8.29 -6.10
C MET A 109 -18.85 8.29 -4.56
N LEU A 110 -20.00 8.70 -4.04
CA LEU A 110 -20.30 8.62 -2.61
C LEU A 110 -20.31 7.18 -2.10
N GLY A 111 -20.92 6.27 -2.86
CA GLY A 111 -20.95 4.85 -2.52
C GLY A 111 -19.56 4.22 -2.47
N ALA A 112 -18.72 4.51 -3.46
CA ALA A 112 -17.33 4.06 -3.50
C ALA A 112 -16.51 4.62 -2.33
N ALA A 113 -16.64 5.92 -2.02
CA ALA A 113 -15.99 6.56 -0.88
C ALA A 113 -16.43 5.92 0.45
N ALA A 114 -17.73 5.73 0.66
CA ALA A 114 -18.27 5.15 1.88
C ALA A 114 -17.76 3.71 2.12
N GLN A 115 -17.67 2.89 1.07
CA GLN A 115 -17.12 1.53 1.15
C GLN A 115 -15.62 1.56 1.41
N LEU A 116 -14.86 2.38 0.66
CA LEU A 116 -13.41 2.50 0.77
C LEU A 116 -12.97 2.91 2.19
N TYR A 117 -13.62 3.90 2.79
CA TYR A 117 -13.23 4.40 4.11
C TYR A 117 -13.69 3.53 5.28
N ARG A 118 -14.49 2.49 5.03
CA ARG A 118 -14.85 1.47 6.02
C ARG A 118 -13.85 0.33 6.11
N ILE A 119 -13.12 0.02 5.02
CA ILE A 119 -12.14 -1.07 5.03
C ILE A 119 -10.84 -0.63 5.69
N ARG A 120 -10.21 -1.56 6.42
CA ARG A 120 -8.97 -1.33 7.15
C ARG A 120 -7.80 -2.15 6.60
N THR A 121 -7.88 -2.58 5.36
CA THR A 121 -6.89 -3.49 4.75
C THR A 121 -5.48 -2.89 4.80
N ILE A 122 -5.31 -1.63 4.39
CA ILE A 122 -4.01 -0.94 4.44
C ILE A 122 -3.54 -0.76 5.88
N ASP A 123 -4.41 -0.25 6.77
CA ASP A 123 -4.05 0.01 8.16
C ASP A 123 -3.60 -1.27 8.89
N ASN A 124 -4.33 -2.38 8.68
CA ASN A 124 -4.00 -3.67 9.27
C ASN A 124 -2.69 -4.22 8.73
N LEU A 125 -2.45 -4.12 7.42
CA LEU A 125 -1.21 -4.55 6.78
C LEU A 125 0.00 -3.80 7.35
N VAL A 126 -0.11 -2.48 7.52
CA VAL A 126 0.94 -1.64 8.10
C VAL A 126 1.21 -2.04 9.55
N LEU A 127 0.16 -2.16 10.35
CA LEU A 127 0.27 -2.51 11.77
C LEU A 127 0.94 -3.88 11.96
N GLU A 128 0.49 -4.91 11.26
CA GLU A 128 1.06 -6.27 11.31
C GLU A 128 2.51 -6.28 10.83
N SER A 129 2.83 -5.52 9.79
CA SER A 129 4.19 -5.41 9.27
C SER A 129 5.14 -4.73 10.26
N LEU A 130 4.68 -3.67 10.92
CA LEU A 130 5.43 -2.96 11.95
C LEU A 130 5.70 -3.85 13.17
N GLN A 131 4.69 -4.64 13.59
CA GLN A 131 4.74 -5.53 14.74
C GLN A 131 5.29 -6.93 14.42
N SER A 132 5.73 -7.17 13.18
CA SER A 132 6.17 -8.49 12.72
C SER A 132 7.27 -9.09 13.61
N PRO A 133 7.07 -10.30 14.18
CA PRO A 133 8.11 -11.02 14.91
C PRO A 133 9.35 -11.26 14.05
N TYR A 134 9.17 -11.50 12.74
CA TYR A 134 10.28 -11.68 11.81
C TYR A 134 11.18 -10.44 11.71
N ARG A 135 10.58 -9.27 11.61
CA ARG A 135 11.34 -8.01 11.57
C ARG A 135 12.18 -7.82 12.83
N ARG A 136 11.63 -8.14 14.00
CA ARG A 136 12.36 -8.08 15.28
C ARG A 136 13.50 -9.09 15.31
N GLU A 137 13.21 -10.34 14.97
CA GLU A 137 14.19 -11.43 14.97
C GLU A 137 15.35 -11.15 14.01
N PHE A 138 15.07 -10.68 12.79
CA PHE A 138 16.10 -10.29 11.83
C PHE A 138 17.01 -9.19 12.39
N ARG A 139 16.43 -8.15 12.99
CA ARG A 139 17.20 -7.03 13.56
C ARG A 139 18.04 -7.42 14.77
N MET A 140 17.64 -8.43 15.51
CA MET A 140 18.43 -8.96 16.63
C MET A 140 19.54 -9.92 16.17
N SER A 141 19.37 -10.59 15.04
CA SER A 141 20.25 -11.65 14.58
C SER A 141 21.34 -11.19 13.60
N VAL A 142 21.14 -10.05 12.93
CA VAL A 142 22.06 -9.54 11.90
C VAL A 142 22.89 -8.38 12.48
N ASP A 143 24.19 -8.40 12.22
CA ASP A 143 25.11 -7.35 12.63
C ASP A 143 24.66 -5.96 12.17
N SER A 144 24.87 -4.94 13.00
CA SER A 144 24.41 -3.57 12.73
C SER A 144 25.04 -2.94 11.49
N ASP A 145 26.28 -3.30 11.15
CA ASP A 145 26.97 -2.77 9.96
C ASP A 145 26.37 -3.40 8.69
N VAL A 146 26.05 -4.70 8.74
CA VAL A 146 25.35 -5.41 7.66
C VAL A 146 23.97 -4.82 7.47
N GLN A 147 23.19 -4.59 8.54
CA GLN A 147 21.87 -3.97 8.46
C GLN A 147 21.93 -2.57 7.83
N ARG A 148 22.93 -1.77 8.23
CA ARG A 148 23.12 -0.41 7.71
C ARG A 148 23.45 -0.42 6.22
N GLN A 149 24.28 -1.34 5.76
CA GLN A 149 24.59 -1.51 4.33
C GLN A 149 23.39 -2.01 3.52
N LEU A 150 22.64 -2.98 4.04
CA LEU A 150 21.38 -3.43 3.43
C LEU A 150 20.37 -2.27 3.29
N ALA A 151 20.18 -1.50 4.35
CA ALA A 151 19.26 -0.37 4.32
C ALA A 151 19.68 0.70 3.31
N ARG A 152 20.99 0.97 3.22
CA ARG A 152 21.54 1.98 2.30
C ARG A 152 21.50 1.55 0.84
N ALA A 153 21.84 0.31 0.54
CA ALA A 153 22.00 -0.20 -0.83
C ALA A 153 20.70 -0.80 -1.39
N CYS A 154 19.90 -1.47 -0.53
CA CYS A 154 18.77 -2.30 -0.91
C CYS A 154 17.45 -1.90 -0.26
N GLY A 155 17.44 -0.80 0.50
CA GLY A 155 16.24 -0.24 1.11
C GLY A 155 15.33 0.47 0.12
N ASP A 156 14.18 0.92 0.58
CA ASP A 156 13.15 1.55 -0.24
C ASP A 156 13.65 2.80 -0.96
N ARG A 157 13.34 2.90 -2.24
CA ARG A 157 13.47 4.13 -2.99
C ARG A 157 12.28 5.06 -2.74
N TYR A 158 12.53 6.36 -2.79
CA TYR A 158 11.46 7.34 -2.72
C TYR A 158 10.63 7.32 -4.00
N ILE A 159 9.31 7.36 -3.83
CA ILE A 159 8.34 7.54 -4.90
C ILE A 159 7.40 8.69 -4.55
N ARG A 160 7.05 9.50 -5.53
CA ARG A 160 6.05 10.56 -5.35
C ARG A 160 4.64 9.98 -5.39
N PRO A 161 3.71 10.45 -4.53
CA PRO A 161 2.30 10.13 -4.69
C PRO A 161 1.81 10.49 -6.10
N GLY A 162 1.10 9.56 -6.75
CA GLY A 162 0.64 9.71 -8.14
C GLY A 162 1.59 9.19 -9.22
N ASP A 163 2.83 8.83 -8.88
CA ASP A 163 3.76 8.23 -9.85
C ASP A 163 3.50 6.73 -9.97
N TYR A 164 2.71 6.34 -10.99
CA TYR A 164 2.42 4.94 -11.30
C TYR A 164 3.60 4.22 -11.95
N ALA A 165 4.40 4.92 -12.74
CA ALA A 165 5.53 4.31 -13.45
C ALA A 165 6.64 3.84 -12.50
N GLY A 166 6.87 4.57 -11.41
CA GLY A 166 7.91 4.26 -10.42
C GLY A 166 7.55 3.15 -9.42
N MET A 167 6.29 2.67 -9.37
CA MET A 167 5.84 1.74 -8.32
C MET A 167 6.66 0.46 -8.24
N GLY A 168 6.98 -0.16 -9.37
CA GLY A 168 7.73 -1.42 -9.43
C GLY A 168 9.22 -1.29 -9.08
N GLU A 169 9.75 -0.07 -8.97
CA GLU A 169 11.18 0.18 -8.68
C GLU A 169 11.44 0.59 -7.24
N VAL A 170 10.42 0.62 -6.39
CA VAL A 170 10.58 1.07 -4.99
C VAL A 170 11.37 0.06 -4.16
N LEU A 171 11.11 -1.22 -4.32
CA LEU A 171 11.80 -2.31 -3.63
C LEU A 171 12.37 -3.35 -4.59
N GLY A 172 11.74 -3.60 -5.74
CA GLY A 172 12.09 -4.64 -6.72
C GLY A 172 13.34 -4.39 -7.58
N PHE A 173 14.17 -3.39 -7.27
CA PHE A 173 15.35 -3.04 -8.07
C PHE A 173 16.58 -3.90 -7.74
N PRO A 174 17.51 -4.11 -8.70
CA PRO A 174 18.82 -4.75 -8.43
C PRO A 174 19.65 -3.89 -7.46
N CYS A 175 20.19 -4.51 -6.40
CA CYS A 175 21.06 -3.81 -5.46
C CYS A 175 22.32 -4.63 -5.17
N LYS A 176 23.39 -3.96 -4.71
CA LYS A 176 24.66 -4.56 -4.36
C LYS A 176 25.10 -4.07 -2.98
N ILE A 177 25.39 -5.04 -2.09
CA ILE A 177 25.93 -4.77 -0.76
C ILE A 177 27.44 -4.60 -0.88
N GLU A 178 27.98 -3.49 -0.38
CA GLU A 178 29.41 -3.20 -0.37
C GLU A 178 30.01 -3.61 0.99
N LEU A 179 30.17 -4.92 1.19
CA LEU A 179 30.78 -5.52 2.37
C LEU A 179 31.86 -6.54 1.94
N PRO A 180 32.86 -6.81 2.80
CA PRO A 180 33.79 -7.91 2.57
C PRO A 180 33.03 -9.24 2.42
N PRO A 181 33.44 -10.12 1.49
CA PRO A 181 32.78 -11.41 1.29
C PRO A 181 32.61 -12.22 2.59
N ALA A 182 33.64 -12.24 3.45
CA ALA A 182 33.58 -12.93 4.74
C ALA A 182 32.47 -12.42 5.67
N ALA A 183 32.15 -11.11 5.63
CA ALA A 183 31.04 -10.53 6.40
C ALA A 183 29.68 -10.95 5.83
N ILE A 184 29.55 -10.99 4.51
CA ILE A 184 28.34 -11.50 3.82
C ILE A 184 28.12 -12.97 4.16
N ASP A 185 29.18 -13.78 4.10
CA ASP A 185 29.14 -15.22 4.39
C ASP A 185 28.76 -15.49 5.85
N ALA A 186 29.39 -14.79 6.79
CA ALA A 186 29.07 -14.90 8.22
C ALA A 186 27.62 -14.50 8.53
N ALA A 187 27.14 -13.41 7.95
CA ALA A 187 25.76 -12.97 8.14
C ALA A 187 24.75 -13.96 7.55
N ALA A 188 24.99 -14.48 6.35
CA ALA A 188 24.12 -15.47 5.72
C ALA A 188 24.10 -16.79 6.50
N GLU A 189 25.25 -17.24 7.04
CA GLU A 189 25.31 -18.41 7.92
C GLU A 189 24.54 -18.18 9.22
N GLY A 190 24.64 -16.99 9.79
CA GLY A 190 23.83 -16.60 10.95
C GLY A 190 22.33 -16.71 10.70
N LEU A 191 21.85 -16.36 9.49
CA LEU A 191 20.43 -16.56 9.12
C LEU A 191 20.08 -18.06 9.01
N ARG A 192 20.95 -18.88 8.38
CA ARG A 192 20.71 -20.33 8.20
C ARG A 192 20.71 -21.09 9.52
N SER A 193 21.56 -20.70 10.45
CA SER A 193 21.68 -21.35 11.75
C SER A 193 20.65 -20.89 12.78
N ASN A 194 19.76 -19.96 12.42
CA ASN A 194 18.73 -19.42 13.34
C ASN A 194 17.34 -20.00 13.08
N PRO A 195 16.92 -21.06 13.80
CA PRO A 195 15.60 -21.67 13.62
C PRO A 195 14.44 -20.75 14.09
N ALA A 196 14.71 -19.79 14.99
CA ALA A 196 13.69 -18.82 15.42
C ALA A 196 13.37 -17.85 14.29
N LEU A 197 14.39 -17.40 13.58
CA LEU A 197 14.21 -16.53 12.39
C LEU A 197 13.38 -17.22 11.30
N LEU A 198 13.69 -18.49 10.99
CA LEU A 198 12.93 -19.24 9.99
C LEU A 198 11.45 -19.40 10.38
N ARG A 199 11.17 -19.72 11.66
CA ARG A 199 9.78 -19.80 12.16
C ARG A 199 9.04 -18.47 12.02
N ALA A 200 9.71 -17.39 12.39
CA ALA A 200 9.14 -16.04 12.29
C ALA A 200 8.94 -15.61 10.82
N LEU A 201 9.84 -16.01 9.90
CA LEU A 201 9.71 -15.74 8.47
C LEU A 201 8.53 -16.50 7.85
N ARG A 202 8.31 -17.75 8.25
CA ARG A 202 7.12 -18.52 7.81
C ARG A 202 5.82 -17.84 8.22
N LEU A 203 5.75 -17.35 9.45
CA LEU A 203 4.59 -16.58 9.93
C LEU A 203 4.42 -15.30 9.10
N ARG A 204 5.52 -14.56 8.89
CA ARG A 204 5.50 -13.34 8.06
C ARG A 204 4.99 -13.61 6.65
N LEU A 205 5.42 -14.70 6.01
CA LEU A 205 4.94 -15.09 4.69
C LEU A 205 3.44 -15.42 4.70
N ALA A 206 2.97 -16.17 5.68
CA ALA A 206 1.55 -16.51 5.81
C ALA A 206 0.67 -15.27 6.01
N ASP A 207 1.11 -14.30 6.84
CA ASP A 207 0.42 -13.04 7.06
C ASP A 207 0.35 -12.21 5.75
N LEU A 208 1.45 -12.11 5.02
CA LEU A 208 1.51 -11.42 3.73
C LEU A 208 0.59 -12.07 2.69
N GLU A 209 0.59 -13.41 2.58
CA GLU A 209 -0.32 -14.14 1.66
C GLU A 209 -1.79 -13.84 2.01
N THR A 210 -2.14 -13.86 3.29
CA THR A 210 -3.50 -13.51 3.74
C THR A 210 -3.87 -12.09 3.34
N ARG A 211 -2.97 -11.12 3.54
CA ARG A 211 -3.23 -9.72 3.15
C ARG A 211 -3.34 -9.52 1.64
N MET A 212 -2.57 -10.26 0.85
CA MET A 212 -2.73 -10.23 -0.61
C MET A 212 -4.11 -10.71 -1.05
N VAL A 213 -4.67 -11.73 -0.39
CA VAL A 213 -6.05 -12.18 -0.63
C VAL A 213 -7.07 -11.09 -0.24
N ASP A 214 -6.83 -10.34 0.86
CA ASP A 214 -7.69 -9.21 1.22
C ASP A 214 -7.68 -8.11 0.14
N PHE A 215 -6.53 -7.84 -0.46
CA PHE A 215 -6.41 -6.85 -1.54
C PHE A 215 -7.08 -7.32 -2.84
N THR A 216 -6.81 -8.53 -3.28
CA THR A 216 -7.17 -9.00 -4.63
C THR A 216 -8.48 -9.79 -4.69
N GLY A 217 -8.96 -10.28 -3.56
CA GLY A 217 -10.14 -11.11 -3.42
C GLY A 217 -11.25 -10.46 -2.60
N ASN A 218 -11.07 -10.37 -1.27
CA ASN A 218 -12.13 -9.99 -0.35
C ASN A 218 -12.65 -8.55 -0.56
N ASN A 219 -11.79 -7.62 -0.93
CA ASN A 219 -12.16 -6.22 -1.19
C ASN A 219 -12.15 -5.85 -2.68
N ARG A 220 -12.15 -6.84 -3.58
CA ARG A 220 -12.08 -6.62 -5.04
C ARG A 220 -13.15 -5.65 -5.53
N GLU A 221 -14.39 -5.79 -5.08
CA GLU A 221 -15.50 -4.94 -5.51
C GLU A 221 -15.32 -3.48 -5.09
N VAL A 222 -14.76 -3.23 -3.89
CA VAL A 222 -14.49 -1.87 -3.41
C VAL A 222 -13.44 -1.19 -4.29
N PHE A 223 -12.39 -1.92 -4.67
CA PHE A 223 -11.33 -1.36 -5.50
C PHE A 223 -11.75 -1.23 -6.96
N GLN A 224 -12.57 -2.14 -7.46
CA GLN A 224 -13.18 -1.99 -8.78
C GLN A 224 -14.05 -0.72 -8.83
N ALA A 225 -14.92 -0.50 -7.84
CA ALA A 225 -15.72 0.72 -7.75
C ALA A 225 -14.86 1.98 -7.66
N LEU A 226 -13.74 1.93 -6.92
CA LEU A 226 -12.78 3.04 -6.84
C LEU A 226 -12.14 3.34 -8.21
N HIS A 227 -11.75 2.31 -8.95
CA HIS A 227 -11.21 2.46 -10.31
C HIS A 227 -12.24 3.06 -11.26
N GLU A 228 -13.50 2.62 -11.21
CA GLU A 228 -14.58 3.13 -12.06
C GLU A 228 -14.86 4.63 -11.83
N VAL A 229 -14.85 5.10 -10.57
CA VAL A 229 -15.16 6.52 -10.26
C VAL A 229 -13.97 7.46 -10.43
N THR A 230 -12.75 6.93 -10.47
CA THR A 230 -11.53 7.74 -10.63
C THR A 230 -11.01 7.79 -12.06
N GLY A 231 -11.48 6.92 -12.95
CA GLY A 231 -11.02 6.79 -14.35
C GLY A 231 -9.63 6.16 -14.46
N ASP A 232 -9.07 6.12 -15.64
CA ASP A 232 -7.71 5.62 -15.86
C ASP A 232 -6.67 6.55 -15.23
N PRO A 233 -5.52 6.01 -14.75
CA PRO A 233 -4.41 6.83 -14.27
C PRO A 233 -3.88 7.71 -15.43
N PRO A 234 -3.40 8.92 -15.13
CA PRO A 234 -2.86 9.85 -16.13
C PRO A 234 -1.60 9.31 -16.79
#